data_724f7d9647a64e108e62fad1fa766bc2
#
_entry.id   724f7d9647a64e108e62fad1fa766bc2
#
_cell.length_a   1.000
_cell.length_b   1.000
_cell.length_c   1.000
_cell.angle_alpha   90.00
_cell.angle_beta   90.00
_cell.angle_gamma   90.00
#
_symmetry.space_group_name_H-M   'P 1'
#
loop_
_entity.id
_entity.type
_entity.pdbx_description
1 polymer ?
#
loop_
_entity_poly.entity_id
_entity_poly.type
_entity_poly.pdbx_seq_one_letter_code
_entity_poly.pdbx_strand_id
1 'polypeptide(L)'
;EQEKLLLPTTVDGEELHYETEQEPTGLLICALSAILGIGIFPLAKEKEKQREELRKKEMQRDYPDIVEKLVLFLRAGFSIRKAMEKLAAGYLRNRDKYQLGERAAYEEVVKTCKEMEGGVYEAEAYERMGRRFGLSQYKMLSVLLVQNLRKGNENLLELLEREAAAVTEERKR
;
A
#
# COMPACT_ATOMS: atom_id res chain seq x y z
N GLU A 1 -38.90 20.46 -31.17
CA GLU A 1 -40.15 21.24 -31.09
C GLU A 1 -40.65 21.10 -29.66
N GLN A 2 -40.50 22.19 -28.87
CA GLN A 2 -41.08 22.24 -27.52
C GLN A 2 -42.51 22.72 -27.68
N GLU A 3 -43.45 21.83 -27.48
CA GLU A 3 -44.87 22.13 -27.41
C GLU A 3 -45.11 23.03 -26.19
N LYS A 4 -45.32 24.33 -26.45
CA LYS A 4 -45.71 25.28 -25.39
C LYS A 4 -47.13 25.00 -25.00
N LEU A 5 -47.32 24.36 -23.86
CA LEU A 5 -48.65 24.19 -23.25
C LEU A 5 -49.14 25.57 -22.79
N LEU A 6 -50.07 26.13 -23.53
CA LEU A 6 -50.75 27.39 -23.15
C LEU A 6 -51.82 27.07 -22.10
N LEU A 7 -51.55 27.41 -20.86
CA LEU A 7 -52.49 27.29 -19.75
C LEU A 7 -53.55 28.41 -19.87
N PRO A 8 -54.82 28.10 -19.66
CA PRO A 8 -55.91 29.13 -19.69
C PRO A 8 -55.73 30.10 -18.52
N THR A 9 -55.72 31.38 -18.81
CA THR A 9 -55.58 32.46 -17.82
C THR A 9 -56.86 32.85 -17.13
N THR A 10 -58.02 32.45 -17.67
CA THR A 10 -59.37 32.76 -17.10
C THR A 10 -60.26 31.56 -17.28
N VAL A 11 -60.99 31.16 -16.22
CA VAL A 11 -62.09 30.20 -16.27
C VAL A 11 -63.31 30.87 -15.61
N ASP A 12 -64.49 30.96 -16.32
CA ASP A 12 -65.75 31.55 -15.85
C ASP A 12 -65.68 33.01 -15.35
N GLY A 13 -64.69 33.81 -15.87
CA GLY A 13 -64.58 35.24 -15.54
C GLY A 13 -63.72 35.55 -14.30
N GLU A 14 -63.13 34.55 -13.64
CA GLU A 14 -62.14 34.73 -12.58
C GLU A 14 -60.70 34.50 -13.13
N GLU A 15 -59.77 35.40 -12.75
CA GLU A 15 -58.35 35.25 -13.07
C GLU A 15 -57.73 34.13 -12.22
N LEU A 16 -57.22 33.13 -12.89
CA LEU A 16 -56.48 32.03 -12.22
C LEU A 16 -55.11 32.49 -11.85
N HIS A 17 -54.81 32.67 -10.54
CA HIS A 17 -53.49 32.83 -9.99
C HIS A 17 -52.87 31.47 -9.80
N TYR A 18 -51.87 31.13 -10.65
CA TYR A 18 -51.04 29.94 -10.46
C TYR A 18 -49.96 30.25 -9.43
N GLU A 19 -50.17 29.86 -8.19
CA GLU A 19 -49.09 29.80 -7.20
C GLU A 19 -48.30 28.51 -7.39
N THR A 20 -47.02 28.63 -7.78
CA THR A 20 -46.09 27.52 -7.71
C THR A 20 -45.73 27.29 -6.25
N GLU A 21 -46.38 26.35 -5.61
CA GLU A 21 -45.96 25.85 -4.30
C GLU A 21 -44.57 25.24 -4.44
N GLN A 22 -43.52 26.01 -4.10
CA GLN A 22 -42.18 25.52 -4.04
C GLN A 22 -42.09 24.59 -2.82
N GLU A 23 -42.41 23.33 -3.03
CA GLU A 23 -42.17 22.32 -2.03
C GLU A 23 -40.67 22.29 -1.65
N PRO A 24 -40.28 22.48 -0.39
CA PRO A 24 -38.88 22.50 0.04
C PRO A 24 -38.22 21.09 0.01
N THR A 25 -38.93 20.11 -0.55
CA THR A 25 -38.49 18.70 -0.69
C THR A 25 -37.16 18.58 -1.41
N GLY A 26 -36.92 19.39 -2.46
CA GLY A 26 -35.62 19.38 -3.15
C GLY A 26 -34.46 19.84 -2.26
N LEU A 27 -34.68 20.86 -1.45
CA LEU A 27 -33.70 21.43 -0.53
C LEU A 27 -33.43 20.48 0.63
N LEU A 28 -34.43 19.76 1.12
CA LEU A 28 -34.28 18.73 2.17
C LEU A 28 -33.48 17.52 1.66
N ILE A 29 -33.70 17.07 0.42
CA ILE A 29 -32.97 15.98 -0.19
C ILE A 29 -31.48 16.38 -0.38
N CYS A 30 -31.21 17.60 -0.85
CA CYS A 30 -29.86 18.13 -0.97
C CYS A 30 -29.15 18.26 0.40
N ALA A 31 -29.85 18.73 1.44
CA ALA A 31 -29.31 18.83 2.78
C ALA A 31 -29.02 17.46 3.39
N LEU A 32 -29.89 16.48 3.22
CA LEU A 32 -29.70 15.10 3.68
C LEU A 32 -28.54 14.42 2.95
N SER A 33 -28.40 14.61 1.64
CA SER A 33 -27.28 14.05 0.87
C SER A 33 -25.94 14.68 1.26
N ALA A 34 -25.91 15.98 1.57
CA ALA A 34 -24.72 16.67 2.05
C ALA A 34 -24.31 16.17 3.44
N ILE A 35 -25.25 15.96 4.37
CA ILE A 35 -24.97 15.44 5.71
C ILE A 35 -24.43 14.00 5.64
N LEU A 36 -25.02 13.15 4.80
CA LEU A 36 -24.54 11.79 4.57
C LEU A 36 -23.13 11.77 3.95
N GLY A 37 -22.84 12.63 2.98
CA GLY A 37 -21.52 12.76 2.35
C GLY A 37 -20.44 13.21 3.33
N ILE A 38 -20.75 14.19 4.19
CA ILE A 38 -19.81 14.71 5.21
C ILE A 38 -19.56 13.66 6.31
N GLY A 39 -20.57 12.84 6.66
CA GLY A 39 -20.42 11.83 7.72
C GLY A 39 -19.63 10.58 7.30
N ILE A 40 -19.72 10.17 6.03
CA ILE A 40 -19.09 8.94 5.52
C ILE A 40 -17.61 9.16 5.18
N PHE A 41 -17.23 10.36 4.73
CA PHE A 41 -15.87 10.67 4.27
C PHE A 41 -14.78 10.51 5.35
N PRO A 42 -14.94 10.99 6.60
CA PRO A 42 -13.95 10.81 7.64
C PRO A 42 -13.80 9.35 8.09
N LEU A 43 -14.89 8.56 8.10
CA LEU A 43 -14.86 7.15 8.49
C LEU A 43 -14.08 6.28 7.51
N ALA A 44 -14.13 6.59 6.20
CA ALA A 44 -13.33 5.90 5.20
C ALA A 44 -11.83 6.18 5.37
N LYS A 45 -11.46 7.42 5.64
CA LYS A 45 -10.08 7.85 5.88
C LYS A 45 -9.46 7.24 7.14
N GLU A 46 -10.25 7.09 8.21
CA GLU A 46 -9.83 6.47 9.46
C GLU A 46 -9.49 4.98 9.26
N LYS A 47 -10.35 4.26 8.53
CA LYS A 47 -10.12 2.84 8.20
C LYS A 47 -8.88 2.65 7.33
N GLU A 48 -8.61 3.55 6.41
CA GLU A 48 -7.43 3.50 5.55
C GLU A 48 -6.13 3.70 6.36
N LYS A 49 -6.12 4.69 7.27
CA LYS A 49 -5.01 4.90 8.21
C LYS A 49 -4.75 3.68 9.09
N GLN A 50 -5.81 3.09 9.66
CA GLN A 50 -5.67 1.90 10.49
C GLN A 50 -5.09 0.71 9.69
N ARG A 51 -5.51 0.51 8.44
CA ARG A 51 -4.95 -0.51 7.54
C ARG A 51 -3.47 -0.26 7.25
N GLU A 52 -3.08 0.98 6.97
CA GLU A 52 -1.68 1.34 6.76
C GLU A 52 -0.81 1.12 8.00
N GLU A 53 -1.32 1.47 9.18
CA GLU A 53 -0.61 1.23 10.43
C GLU A 53 -0.44 -0.27 10.73
N LEU A 54 -1.48 -1.06 10.52
CA LEU A 54 -1.41 -2.51 10.67
C LEU A 54 -0.41 -3.12 9.69
N ARG A 55 -0.42 -2.68 8.42
CA ARG A 55 0.55 -3.09 7.41
C ARG A 55 1.98 -2.74 7.81
N LYS A 56 2.21 -1.53 8.33
CA LYS A 56 3.53 -1.11 8.82
C LYS A 56 4.01 -1.97 9.99
N LYS A 57 3.15 -2.25 10.97
CA LYS A 57 3.47 -3.12 12.11
C LYS A 57 3.79 -4.54 11.67
N GLU A 58 3.06 -5.08 10.72
CA GLU A 58 3.33 -6.40 10.13
C GLU A 58 4.71 -6.41 9.47
N MET A 59 5.00 -5.43 8.61
CA MET A 59 6.30 -5.29 7.96
C MET A 59 7.44 -5.17 8.97
N GLN A 60 7.27 -4.39 10.05
CA GLN A 60 8.27 -4.28 11.11
C GLN A 60 8.57 -5.62 11.77
N ARG A 61 7.53 -6.41 12.01
CA ARG A 61 7.67 -7.75 12.58
C ARG A 61 8.38 -8.74 11.65
N ASP A 62 8.19 -8.56 10.33
CA ASP A 62 8.76 -9.45 9.31
C ASP A 62 10.22 -9.11 8.97
N TYR A 63 10.68 -7.90 9.30
CA TYR A 63 12.00 -7.41 8.97
C TYR A 63 13.14 -8.32 9.44
N PRO A 64 13.19 -8.76 10.71
CA PRO A 64 14.26 -9.64 11.19
C PRO A 64 14.36 -10.94 10.38
N ASP A 65 13.21 -11.57 10.13
CA ASP A 65 13.14 -12.83 9.38
C ASP A 65 13.65 -12.68 7.93
N ILE A 66 13.37 -11.53 7.30
CA ILE A 66 13.88 -11.22 5.96
C ILE A 66 15.40 -11.04 5.99
N VAL A 67 15.93 -10.26 6.96
CA VAL A 67 17.38 -9.98 7.07
C VAL A 67 18.14 -11.26 7.39
N GLU A 68 17.69 -12.05 8.36
CA GLU A 68 18.32 -13.33 8.74
C GLU A 68 18.40 -14.30 7.54
N LYS A 69 17.33 -14.42 6.76
CA LYS A 69 17.32 -15.26 5.55
C LYS A 69 18.25 -14.73 4.47
N LEU A 70 18.31 -13.40 4.27
CA LEU A 70 19.28 -12.80 3.34
C LEU A 70 20.72 -13.11 3.77
N VAL A 71 21.04 -12.90 5.04
CA VAL A 71 22.36 -13.25 5.59
C VAL A 71 22.69 -14.72 5.37
N LEU A 72 21.74 -15.63 5.64
CA LEU A 72 21.90 -17.07 5.42
C LEU A 72 22.26 -17.40 3.96
N PHE A 73 21.52 -16.81 3.01
CA PHE A 73 21.78 -17.06 1.60
C PHE A 73 23.09 -16.45 1.12
N LEU A 74 23.45 -15.26 1.61
CA LEU A 74 24.73 -14.62 1.28
C LEU A 74 25.91 -15.39 1.85
N ARG A 75 25.81 -15.92 3.07
CA ARG A 75 26.82 -16.84 3.66
C ARG A 75 26.95 -18.12 2.86
N ALA A 76 25.88 -18.61 2.28
CA ALA A 76 25.91 -19.77 1.37
C ALA A 76 26.50 -19.45 -0.02
N GLY A 77 26.99 -18.22 -0.24
CA GLY A 77 27.66 -17.80 -1.47
C GLY A 77 26.71 -17.36 -2.60
N PHE A 78 25.43 -17.15 -2.33
CA PHE A 78 24.52 -16.62 -3.33
C PHE A 78 24.74 -15.11 -3.54
N SER A 79 24.59 -14.65 -4.80
CA SER A 79 24.50 -13.20 -5.06
C SER A 79 23.25 -12.60 -4.43
N ILE A 80 23.22 -11.28 -4.21
CA ILE A 80 22.07 -10.57 -3.64
C ILE A 80 20.80 -10.88 -4.43
N ARG A 81 20.86 -10.78 -5.74
CA ARG A 81 19.72 -11.10 -6.63
C ARG A 81 19.22 -12.51 -6.37
N LYS A 82 20.12 -13.49 -6.33
CA LYS A 82 19.75 -14.89 -6.11
C LYS A 82 19.20 -15.14 -4.70
N ALA A 83 19.71 -14.44 -3.71
CA ALA A 83 19.20 -14.49 -2.35
C ALA A 83 17.75 -13.93 -2.28
N MET A 84 17.49 -12.80 -2.94
CA MET A 84 16.14 -12.22 -3.04
C MET A 84 15.16 -13.14 -3.78
N GLU A 85 15.59 -13.74 -4.90
CA GLU A 85 14.77 -14.72 -5.63
C GLU A 85 14.43 -15.95 -4.78
N LYS A 86 15.41 -16.48 -4.02
CA LYS A 86 15.17 -17.61 -3.09
C LYS A 86 14.22 -17.24 -1.95
N LEU A 87 14.34 -16.03 -1.43
CA LEU A 87 13.45 -15.51 -0.40
C LEU A 87 12.01 -15.42 -0.92
N ALA A 88 11.82 -14.83 -2.10
CA ALA A 88 10.53 -14.70 -2.77
C ALA A 88 9.92 -16.08 -3.08
N ALA A 89 10.69 -16.97 -3.70
CA ALA A 89 10.23 -18.32 -4.07
C ALA A 89 9.87 -19.16 -2.83
N GLY A 90 10.65 -19.05 -1.75
CA GLY A 90 10.37 -19.72 -0.48
C GLY A 90 9.06 -19.25 0.13
N TYR A 91 8.82 -17.94 0.13
CA TYR A 91 7.58 -17.35 0.61
C TYR A 91 6.37 -17.82 -0.22
N LEU A 92 6.41 -17.70 -1.55
CA LEU A 92 5.32 -18.09 -2.43
C LEU A 92 4.97 -19.56 -2.26
N ARG A 93 5.98 -20.44 -2.25
CA ARG A 93 5.77 -21.88 -2.03
C ARG A 93 5.10 -22.20 -0.69
N ASN A 94 5.50 -21.53 0.39
CA ASN A 94 4.91 -21.75 1.71
C ASN A 94 3.48 -21.17 1.78
N ARG A 95 3.26 -19.99 1.21
CA ARG A 95 1.94 -19.39 1.11
C ARG A 95 0.96 -20.33 0.41
N ASP A 96 1.33 -20.83 -0.75
CA ASP A 96 0.46 -21.68 -1.57
C ASP A 96 0.25 -23.06 -0.93
N LYS A 97 1.32 -23.66 -0.35
CA LYS A 97 1.24 -24.96 0.30
C LYS A 97 0.34 -24.97 1.56
N TYR A 98 0.42 -23.90 2.34
CA TYR A 98 -0.27 -23.81 3.63
C TYR A 98 -1.46 -22.85 3.61
N GLN A 99 -1.82 -22.31 2.44
CA GLN A 99 -2.89 -21.32 2.25
C GLN A 99 -2.79 -20.15 3.24
N LEU A 100 -1.59 -19.68 3.48
CA LEU A 100 -1.32 -18.57 4.39
C LEU A 100 -1.75 -17.24 3.75
N GLY A 101 -2.14 -16.28 4.61
CA GLY A 101 -2.42 -14.92 4.18
C GLY A 101 -1.19 -14.22 3.57
N GLU A 102 -1.43 -13.18 2.80
CA GLU A 102 -0.38 -12.34 2.22
C GLU A 102 0.36 -11.60 3.34
N ARG A 103 1.71 -11.60 3.26
CA ARG A 103 2.58 -10.84 4.15
C ARG A 103 3.17 -9.67 3.38
N ALA A 104 2.77 -8.46 3.76
CA ALA A 104 3.05 -7.24 3.01
C ALA A 104 4.55 -7.04 2.69
N ALA A 105 5.45 -7.37 3.62
CA ALA A 105 6.90 -7.27 3.40
C ALA A 105 7.40 -8.24 2.33
N TYR A 106 6.93 -9.47 2.36
CA TYR A 106 7.32 -10.49 1.38
C TYR A 106 6.74 -10.24 0.00
N GLU A 107 5.51 -9.70 -0.09
CA GLU A 107 4.92 -9.31 -1.37
C GLU A 107 5.74 -8.19 -2.04
N GLU A 108 6.31 -7.25 -1.28
CA GLU A 108 7.21 -6.24 -1.83
C GLU A 108 8.54 -6.85 -2.33
N VAL A 109 9.06 -7.88 -1.66
CA VAL A 109 10.22 -8.65 -2.14
C VAL A 109 9.88 -9.37 -3.45
N VAL A 110 8.74 -10.05 -3.53
CA VAL A 110 8.27 -10.72 -4.75
C VAL A 110 8.14 -9.72 -5.89
N LYS A 111 7.52 -8.56 -5.63
CA LYS A 111 7.37 -7.49 -6.61
C LYS A 111 8.71 -6.99 -7.13
N THR A 112 9.69 -6.83 -6.24
CA THR A 112 11.05 -6.41 -6.61
C THR A 112 11.73 -7.44 -7.50
N CYS A 113 11.59 -8.73 -7.21
CA CYS A 113 12.10 -9.79 -8.07
C CYS A 113 11.45 -9.77 -9.46
N LYS A 114 10.14 -9.58 -9.54
CA LYS A 114 9.42 -9.44 -10.82
C LYS A 114 9.87 -8.22 -11.62
N GLU A 115 10.15 -7.09 -10.97
CA GLU A 115 10.71 -5.91 -11.63
C GLU A 115 12.07 -6.22 -12.27
N MET A 116 12.95 -6.94 -11.55
CA MET A 116 14.25 -7.37 -12.08
C MET A 116 14.14 -8.40 -13.21
N GLU A 117 13.18 -9.32 -13.13
CA GLU A 117 12.86 -10.26 -14.21
C GLU A 117 12.33 -9.52 -15.46
N GLY A 118 11.57 -8.44 -15.25
CA GLY A 118 11.07 -7.54 -16.30
C GLY A 118 12.13 -6.60 -16.90
N GLY A 119 13.41 -6.71 -16.48
CA GLY A 119 14.52 -5.95 -17.05
C GLY A 119 14.85 -4.64 -16.29
N VAL A 120 14.27 -4.38 -15.13
CA VAL A 120 14.68 -3.26 -14.28
C VAL A 120 16.05 -3.56 -13.68
N TYR A 121 16.95 -2.58 -13.70
CA TYR A 121 18.27 -2.71 -13.08
C TYR A 121 18.17 -2.99 -11.58
N GLU A 122 19.02 -3.87 -11.06
CA GLU A 122 18.99 -4.30 -9.65
C GLU A 122 19.05 -3.12 -8.68
N ALA A 123 19.95 -2.17 -8.90
CA ALA A 123 20.07 -0.98 -8.05
C ALA A 123 18.75 -0.18 -8.01
N GLU A 124 18.14 0.02 -9.17
CA GLU A 124 16.88 0.75 -9.27
C GLU A 124 15.73 -0.03 -8.63
N ALA A 125 15.67 -1.36 -8.83
CA ALA A 125 14.66 -2.20 -8.21
C ALA A 125 14.73 -2.16 -6.68
N TYR A 126 15.95 -2.20 -6.09
CA TYR A 126 16.16 -2.09 -4.65
C TYR A 126 15.82 -0.69 -4.11
N GLU A 127 16.13 0.38 -4.83
CA GLU A 127 15.73 1.73 -4.45
C GLU A 127 14.20 1.90 -4.47
N ARG A 128 13.54 1.39 -5.51
CA ARG A 128 12.07 1.37 -5.60
C ARG A 128 11.46 0.59 -4.44
N MET A 129 12.03 -0.56 -4.11
CA MET A 129 11.62 -1.38 -2.98
C MET A 129 11.69 -0.59 -1.66
N GLY A 130 12.82 0.06 -1.36
CA GLY A 130 12.99 0.87 -0.15
C GLY A 130 11.99 2.01 -0.04
N ARG A 131 11.63 2.66 -1.17
CA ARG A 131 10.59 3.69 -1.20
C ARG A 131 9.19 3.13 -0.91
N ARG A 132 8.85 1.96 -1.49
CA ARG A 132 7.52 1.34 -1.30
C ARG A 132 7.28 0.85 0.13
N PHE A 133 8.31 0.34 0.79
CA PHE A 133 8.20 -0.04 2.20
C PHE A 133 7.85 1.14 3.11
N GLY A 134 8.41 2.31 2.85
CA GLY A 134 8.17 3.53 3.63
C GLY A 134 8.73 3.51 5.06
N LEU A 135 9.33 2.41 5.52
CA LEU A 135 9.93 2.22 6.84
C LEU A 135 11.44 2.44 6.79
N SER A 136 12.00 3.09 7.82
CA SER A 136 13.43 3.47 7.89
C SER A 136 14.37 2.25 7.77
N GLN A 137 14.06 1.16 8.45
CA GLN A 137 14.83 -0.08 8.43
C GLN A 137 14.93 -0.70 7.03
N TYR A 138 13.84 -0.73 6.27
CA TYR A 138 13.84 -1.22 4.89
C TYR A 138 14.53 -0.26 3.92
N LYS A 139 14.46 1.06 4.18
CA LYS A 139 15.23 2.04 3.41
C LYS A 139 16.72 1.84 3.63
N MET A 140 17.16 1.60 4.88
CA MET A 140 18.54 1.28 5.19
C MET A 140 18.97 -0.01 4.48
N LEU A 141 18.17 -1.07 4.56
CA LEU A 141 18.42 -2.33 3.86
C LEU A 141 18.61 -2.08 2.36
N SER A 142 17.72 -1.34 1.71
CA SER A 142 17.82 -1.06 0.27
C SER A 142 19.11 -0.29 -0.08
N VAL A 143 19.51 0.67 0.74
CA VAL A 143 20.78 1.41 0.57
C VAL A 143 21.96 0.47 0.68
N LEU A 144 22.00 -0.43 1.66
CA LEU A 144 23.07 -1.43 1.82
C LEU A 144 23.15 -2.36 0.61
N LEU A 145 22.01 -2.84 0.09
CA LEU A 145 21.97 -3.66 -1.11
C LEU A 145 22.54 -2.94 -2.33
N VAL A 146 22.15 -1.68 -2.55
CA VAL A 146 22.62 -0.84 -3.66
C VAL A 146 24.12 -0.55 -3.53
N GLN A 147 24.59 -0.19 -2.34
CA GLN A 147 26.01 0.08 -2.10
C GLN A 147 26.87 -1.14 -2.40
N ASN A 148 26.39 -2.31 -2.04
CA ASN A 148 27.12 -3.56 -2.28
C ASN A 148 27.23 -3.90 -3.77
N LEU A 149 26.19 -3.65 -4.56
CA LEU A 149 26.25 -3.82 -6.01
C LEU A 149 27.40 -2.99 -6.64
N ARG A 150 27.72 -1.85 -6.03
CA ARG A 150 28.77 -0.93 -6.52
C ARG A 150 30.16 -1.28 -6.01
N LYS A 151 30.29 -1.83 -4.79
CA LYS A 151 31.57 -2.00 -4.08
C LYS A 151 32.07 -3.44 -3.95
N GLY A 152 31.21 -4.44 -4.26
CA GLY A 152 31.54 -5.86 -4.05
C GLY A 152 31.18 -6.38 -2.64
N ASN A 153 31.18 -7.71 -2.50
CA ASN A 153 30.49 -8.43 -1.40
C ASN A 153 31.13 -8.37 -0.01
N GLU A 154 32.36 -7.87 0.15
CA GLU A 154 33.12 -8.12 1.38
C GLU A 154 32.53 -7.43 2.63
N ASN A 155 31.91 -6.29 2.49
CA ASN A 155 31.38 -5.54 3.64
C ASN A 155 29.88 -5.72 3.91
N LEU A 156 29.10 -6.24 2.94
CA LEU A 156 27.65 -6.36 3.10
C LEU A 156 27.26 -7.36 4.16
N LEU A 157 27.91 -8.51 4.16
CA LEU A 157 27.60 -9.59 5.08
C LEU A 157 27.78 -9.11 6.52
N GLU A 158 28.92 -8.47 6.83
CA GLU A 158 29.19 -7.93 8.17
C GLU A 158 28.16 -6.87 8.59
N LEU A 159 27.77 -5.96 7.67
CA LEU A 159 26.77 -4.93 7.95
C LEU A 159 25.38 -5.52 8.19
N LEU A 160 24.98 -6.51 7.41
CA LEU A 160 23.70 -7.20 7.59
C LEU A 160 23.68 -8.04 8.87
N GLU A 161 24.81 -8.65 9.24
CA GLU A 161 24.94 -9.39 10.50
C GLU A 161 24.82 -8.48 11.72
N ARG A 162 25.40 -7.31 11.67
CA ARG A 162 25.24 -6.29 12.71
C ARG A 162 23.79 -5.81 12.81
N GLU A 163 23.15 -5.60 11.67
CA GLU A 163 21.74 -5.21 11.62
C GLU A 163 20.82 -6.32 12.17
N ALA A 164 21.05 -7.58 11.77
CA ALA A 164 20.31 -8.73 12.27
C ALA A 164 20.48 -8.89 13.80
N ALA A 165 21.70 -8.71 14.33
CA ALA A 165 21.96 -8.77 15.76
C ALA A 165 21.25 -7.64 16.52
N ALA A 166 21.29 -6.40 16.03
CA ALA A 166 20.64 -5.25 16.65
C ALA A 166 19.13 -5.43 16.73
N VAL A 167 18.50 -5.88 15.65
CA VAL A 167 17.05 -6.11 15.58
C VAL A 167 16.60 -7.27 16.48
N THR A 168 17.44 -8.32 16.60
CA THR A 168 17.15 -9.46 17.49
C THR A 168 17.21 -9.04 18.96
N GLU A 169 18.08 -8.12 19.31
CA GLU A 169 18.21 -7.59 20.68
C GLU A 169 17.05 -6.66 21.06
N GLU A 170 16.57 -5.81 20.13
CA GLU A 170 15.35 -5.02 20.32
C GLU A 170 14.10 -5.89 20.55
N ARG A 171 14.04 -7.05 19.91
CA ARG A 171 12.90 -7.98 20.06
C ARG A 171 12.86 -8.70 21.42
N LYS A 172 13.99 -8.77 22.13
CA LYS A 172 14.10 -9.42 23.45
C LYS A 172 13.75 -8.47 24.61
N ARG A 173 13.68 -7.17 24.37
CA ARG A 173 13.26 -6.15 25.33
C ARG A 173 11.76 -5.91 25.24
#